data_82c0021820c0976d4fe6d4953f0f4dd0
#
_entry.id   82c0021820c0976d4fe6d4953f0f4dd0
#
_cell.length_a   1.000
_cell.length_b   1.000
_cell.length_c   1.000
_cell.angle_alpha   90.00
_cell.angle_beta   90.00
_cell.angle_gamma   90.00
#
_symmetry.space_group_name_H-M   'P 1'
#
loop_
_entity.id
_entity.type
_entity.pdbx_description
1 polymer ?
#
loop_
_entity_poly.entity_id
_entity_poly.type
_entity_poly.pdbx_seq_one_letter_code
_entity_poly.pdbx_strand_id
1 'polypeptide(L)' 'MTDATRAVLEGGPDDLPERIVSVPAPDLDVKVPFRGGYEHFRATTRQQETEQGQLPVYEWWERTELPG' A
#
# COMPACT_ATOMS: atom_id res chain seq x y z
N MET A 1 3.07 -20.05 -11.87
CA MET A 1 3.72 -18.78 -11.67
C MET A 1 2.74 -17.74 -11.14
N THR A 2 3.08 -17.11 -10.07
CA THR A 2 2.16 -16.19 -9.43
C THR A 2 2.50 -14.75 -9.79
N ASP A 3 1.56 -14.06 -10.36
CA ASP A 3 1.75 -12.65 -10.66
C ASP A 3 1.35 -11.85 -9.45
N ALA A 4 2.32 -11.19 -8.83
CA ALA A 4 2.02 -10.30 -7.74
C ALA A 4 1.36 -9.04 -8.30
N THR A 5 0.21 -8.68 -7.77
CA THR A 5 -0.42 -7.42 -8.13
C THR A 5 0.34 -6.30 -7.44
N ARG A 6 0.70 -5.27 -8.19
CA ARG A 6 1.31 -4.09 -7.60
C ARG A 6 0.25 -3.04 -7.34
N ALA A 7 0.50 -2.22 -6.35
CA ALA A 7 -0.45 -1.19 -5.96
C ALA A 7 0.28 0.09 -5.60
N VAL A 8 -0.39 1.21 -5.81
CA VAL A 8 0.12 2.53 -5.45
C VAL A 8 -0.44 2.89 -4.08
N LEU A 9 0.44 3.29 -3.16
CA LEU A 9 0.04 3.70 -1.82
C LEU A 9 -0.12 5.22 -1.78
N GLU A 10 -1.27 5.69 -1.31
CA GLU A 10 -1.59 7.10 -1.27
C GLU A 10 -1.89 7.52 0.15
N GLY A 11 -1.38 8.67 0.55
CA GLY A 11 -1.60 9.18 1.89
C GLY A 11 -0.61 8.62 2.89
N GLY A 12 -0.85 8.90 4.16
CA GLY A 12 0.04 8.48 5.22
C GLY A 12 1.30 9.33 5.29
N PRO A 13 2.38 8.80 5.89
CA PRO A 13 3.60 9.58 6.06
C PRO A 13 4.23 9.95 4.72
N ASP A 14 4.71 11.19 4.62
CA ASP A 14 5.34 11.67 3.40
C ASP A 14 6.66 10.98 3.13
N ASP A 15 7.30 10.46 4.15
CA ASP A 15 8.63 9.87 4.03
C ASP A 15 8.60 8.35 3.93
N LEU A 16 7.49 7.76 3.53
CA LEU A 16 7.46 6.33 3.22
C LEU A 16 8.47 6.05 2.12
N PRO A 17 9.31 5.02 2.30
CA PRO A 17 10.38 4.75 1.33
C PRO A 17 9.87 4.25 -0.01
N GLU A 18 8.70 3.62 -0.04
CA GLU A 18 8.16 3.09 -1.28
C GLU A 18 6.68 3.37 -1.37
N ARG A 19 6.23 3.69 -2.58
CA ARG A 19 4.82 3.97 -2.84
C ARG A 19 4.19 2.95 -3.79
N ILE A 20 5.00 2.11 -4.40
CA ILE A 20 4.51 1.01 -5.24
C ILE A 20 4.99 -0.27 -4.62
N VAL A 21 4.05 -1.11 -4.22
CA VAL A 21 4.35 -2.33 -3.48
C VAL A 21 3.60 -3.51 -4.09
N SER A 22 4.08 -4.70 -3.81
CA SER A 22 3.40 -5.93 -4.22
C SER A 22 2.32 -6.28 -3.21
N VAL A 23 1.17 -6.67 -3.70
CA VAL A 23 0.02 -7.03 -2.87
C VAL A 23 -0.33 -8.48 -3.18
N PRO A 24 -0.38 -9.35 -2.17
CA PRO A 24 -0.66 -10.78 -2.43
C PRO A 24 -2.06 -11.04 -2.94
N ALA A 25 -3.02 -10.19 -2.59
CA ALA A 25 -4.38 -10.31 -3.10
C ALA A 25 -4.95 -8.91 -3.26
N PRO A 26 -5.65 -8.65 -4.36
CA PRO A 26 -6.06 -7.28 -4.67
C PRO A 26 -7.12 -6.71 -3.75
N ASP A 27 -7.82 -7.53 -3.01
CA ASP A 27 -8.88 -7.05 -2.13
C ASP A 27 -8.48 -7.02 -0.67
N LEU A 28 -7.22 -7.28 -0.35
CA LEU A 28 -6.75 -7.27 1.03
C LEU A 28 -6.14 -5.92 1.38
N ASP A 29 -6.23 -5.59 2.66
CA ASP A 29 -5.53 -4.41 3.18
C ASP A 29 -4.04 -4.65 3.11
N VAL A 30 -3.30 -3.57 2.88
CA VAL A 30 -1.84 -3.61 2.84
C VAL A 30 -1.32 -3.02 4.14
N LYS A 31 -0.38 -3.74 4.76
CA LYS A 31 0.31 -3.25 5.93
C LYS A 31 1.77 -3.03 5.58
N VAL A 32 2.27 -1.84 5.88
CA VAL A 32 3.65 -1.48 5.60
C VAL A 32 4.35 -1.20 6.92
N PRO A 33 5.37 -1.99 7.29
CA PRO A 33 6.13 -1.69 8.50
C PRO A 33 6.84 -0.35 8.35
N PHE A 34 6.71 0.50 9.35
CA PHE A 34 7.30 1.82 9.26
C PHE A 34 7.44 2.41 10.67
N ARG A 35 8.68 2.72 11.05
CA ARG A 35 8.98 3.42 12.31
C ARG A 35 8.33 2.79 13.54
N GLY A 36 8.50 1.49 13.70
CA GLY A 36 8.03 0.79 14.89
C GLY A 36 6.54 0.53 14.93
N GLY A 37 5.88 0.63 13.78
CA GLY A 37 4.46 0.35 13.68
C GLY A 37 4.13 -0.10 12.28
N TYR A 38 2.84 -0.10 11.97
CA TYR A 38 2.37 -0.44 10.63
C TYR A 38 1.46 0.64 10.11
N GLU A 39 1.71 1.06 8.87
CA GLU A 39 0.81 1.94 8.16
C GLU A 39 -0.15 1.07 7.36
N HIS A 40 -1.44 1.27 7.53
CA HIS A 40 -2.45 0.46 6.88
C HIS A 40 -3.07 1.19 5.71
N PHE A 41 -3.14 0.51 4.58
CA PHE A 41 -3.75 1.04 3.35
C PHE A 41 -4.83 0.08 2.90
N ARG A 42 -5.91 0.61 2.41
CA ARG A 42 -7.01 -0.23 1.93
C ARG A 42 -7.35 0.10 0.49
N ALA A 43 -7.89 -0.90 -0.19
CA ALA A 43 -8.21 -0.78 -1.60
C ALA A 43 -9.25 0.31 -1.84
N THR A 44 -9.09 1.00 -2.96
CA THR A 44 -10.09 1.96 -3.44
C THR A 44 -10.53 1.51 -4.82
N THR A 45 -11.48 2.25 -5.39
CA THR A 45 -11.90 1.98 -6.77
C THR A 45 -11.06 2.74 -7.79
N ARG A 46 -10.08 3.51 -7.32
CA ARG A 46 -9.25 4.34 -8.21
C ARG A 46 -8.07 3.57 -8.75
N GLN A 47 -7.57 4.00 -9.88
CA GLN A 47 -6.35 3.48 -10.47
C GLN A 47 -5.49 4.65 -10.88
N GLN A 48 -4.20 4.40 -10.97
CA GLN A 48 -3.23 5.42 -11.34
C GLN A 48 -2.33 4.89 -12.43
N GLU A 49 -2.07 5.73 -13.43
CA GLU A 49 -1.14 5.40 -14.49
C GLU A 49 0.28 5.53 -13.97
N THR A 50 1.08 4.48 -14.17
CA THR A 50 2.48 4.48 -13.74
C THR A 50 3.33 3.95 -14.87
N GLU A 51 4.63 3.96 -14.67
CA GLU A 51 5.56 3.35 -15.64
C GLU A 51 5.32 1.86 -15.79
N GLN A 52 4.66 1.26 -14.82
CA GLN A 52 4.35 -0.16 -14.85
C GLN A 52 2.93 -0.42 -15.35
N GLY A 53 2.27 0.59 -15.89
CA GLY A 53 0.89 0.49 -16.33
C GLY A 53 -0.07 1.04 -15.31
N GLN A 54 -1.36 0.76 -15.48
CA GLN A 54 -2.37 1.21 -14.53
C GLN A 54 -2.38 0.28 -13.32
N LEU A 55 -2.22 0.86 -12.15
CA LEU A 55 -2.19 0.11 -10.90
C LEU A 55 -3.32 0.57 -9.99
N PRO A 56 -3.89 -0.35 -9.19
CA PRO A 56 -4.89 0.05 -8.22
C PRO A 56 -4.27 0.94 -7.15
N VAL A 57 -5.06 1.87 -6.65
CA VAL A 57 -4.64 2.78 -5.60
C VAL A 57 -5.17 2.28 -4.27
N TYR A 58 -4.28 2.16 -3.30
CA TYR A 58 -4.64 1.84 -1.92
C TYR A 58 -4.42 3.09 -1.10
N GLU A 59 -5.36 3.39 -0.25
CA GLU A 59 -5.40 4.63 0.50
C GLU A 59 -5.12 4.38 1.97
N TRP A 60 -4.25 5.19 2.54
CA TRP A 60 -3.94 5.11 3.97
C TRP A 60 -5.18 5.39 4.80
N TRP A 61 -5.38 4.56 5.85
CA TRP A 61 -6.55 4.78 6.70
C TRP A 61 -6.22 4.71 8.19
N GLU A 62 -5.13 4.08 8.56
CA GLU A 62 -4.80 4.06 9.99
C GLU A 62 -3.36 3.61 10.20
N ARG A 63 -2.84 3.92 11.36
CA ARG A 63 -1.54 3.44 11.81
C ARG A 63 -1.72 2.69 13.10
N THR A 64 -1.09 1.52 13.23
CA THR A 64 -1.05 0.78 14.49
C THR A 64 0.38 0.72 14.97
N GLU A 65 0.55 0.89 16.29
CA GLU A 65 1.88 0.85 16.89
C GLU A 65 2.17 -0.53 17.39
N LEU A 66 3.43 -0.95 17.27
CA LEU A 66 3.84 -2.21 17.85
C LEU A 66 3.98 -2.02 19.36
N PRO A 67 3.53 -3.01 20.16
CA PRO A 67 3.74 -2.94 21.61
C PRO A 67 5.23 -2.95 21.88
N GLY A 68 5.63 -2.03 22.68
CA GLY A 68 6.96 -1.78 22.88
C GLY A 68 7.76 -2.37 23.91
#